data_e9a5321e6c7bfc9eefb6887ffc0c1e53
#
_entry.id   e9a5321e6c7bfc9eefb6887ffc0c1e53
#
_cell.length_a   1.000
_cell.length_b   1.000
_cell.length_c   1.000
_cell.angle_alpha   90.00
_cell.angle_beta   90.00
_cell.angle_gamma   90.00
#
_symmetry.space_group_name_H-M   'P 1'
#
loop_
_entity.id
_entity.type
_entity.pdbx_description
1 polymer ?
#
loop_
_entity_poly.entity_id
_entity_poly.type
_entity_poly.pdbx_seq_one_letter_code
_entity_poly.pdbx_strand_id
1 'polypeptide(L)' 'MENFDKLKDILVDVLGVKTEDIKAESKFIDDLGADSLDLVELIMAFEDKFGIEISDDDAEKIITVKDALDYIEKNSKK' A
#
# COMPACT_ATOMS: atom_id res chain seq x y z
N MET A 1 13.60 0.77 6.67
CA MET A 1 13.07 1.81 5.82
C MET A 1 11.75 2.30 6.34
N GLU A 2 11.70 3.58 6.62
CA GLU A 2 10.53 4.18 7.27
C GLU A 2 9.25 4.00 6.47
N ASN A 3 9.34 4.26 5.17
CA ASN A 3 8.14 4.18 4.35
C ASN A 3 7.60 2.76 4.29
N PHE A 4 8.50 1.80 4.20
CA PHE A 4 8.08 0.39 4.17
C PHE A 4 7.42 0.01 5.48
N ASP A 5 7.97 0.47 6.60
CA ASP A 5 7.39 0.18 7.91
C ASP A 5 6.01 0.80 8.06
N LYS A 6 5.86 2.05 7.62
CA LYS A 6 4.56 2.70 7.66
C LYS A 6 3.55 1.99 6.78
N LEU A 7 4.00 1.56 5.61
CA LEU A 7 3.16 0.83 4.68
C LEU A 7 2.68 -0.48 5.32
N LYS A 8 3.57 -1.18 5.98
CA LYS A 8 3.20 -2.43 6.63
C LYS A 8 2.19 -2.20 7.75
N ASP A 9 2.36 -1.13 8.50
CA ASP A 9 1.40 -0.81 9.56
C ASP A 9 0.00 -0.62 9.00
N ILE A 10 -0.09 0.07 7.87
CA ILE A 10 -1.39 0.27 7.23
C ILE A 10 -1.99 -1.06 6.79
N LEU A 11 -1.17 -1.91 6.21
CA LEU A 11 -1.65 -3.21 5.75
C LEU A 11 -2.16 -4.07 6.90
N VAL A 12 -1.45 -4.04 8.02
CA VAL A 12 -1.89 -4.77 9.20
C VAL A 12 -3.24 -4.24 9.68
N ASP A 13 -3.40 -2.92 9.72
CA ASP A 13 -4.64 -2.32 10.20
C ASP A 13 -5.82 -2.62 9.28
N VAL A 14 -5.61 -2.49 7.98
CA VAL A 14 -6.73 -2.59 7.03
C VAL A 14 -7.04 -4.04 6.70
N LEU A 15 -6.02 -4.84 6.47
CA LEU A 15 -6.20 -6.21 6.00
C LEU A 15 -6.13 -7.25 7.11
N GLY A 16 -5.60 -6.87 8.27
CA GLY A 16 -5.47 -7.83 9.37
C GLY A 16 -4.41 -8.88 9.14
N VAL A 17 -3.46 -8.62 8.24
CA VAL A 17 -2.37 -9.55 7.99
C VAL A 17 -1.26 -9.32 8.99
N LYS A 18 -0.38 -10.31 9.11
CA LYS A 18 0.76 -10.20 10.01
C LYS A 18 1.91 -9.49 9.31
N THR A 19 2.65 -8.69 10.07
CA THR A 19 3.79 -7.97 9.54
C THR A 19 4.76 -8.91 8.82
N GLU A 20 4.99 -10.06 9.41
CA GLU A 20 5.97 -11.01 8.86
C GLU A 20 5.53 -11.64 7.55
N ASP A 21 4.23 -11.54 7.24
CA ASP A 21 3.73 -12.07 5.98
C ASP A 21 3.82 -11.05 4.85
N ILE A 22 4.20 -9.83 5.14
CA ILE A 22 4.24 -8.76 4.16
C ILE A 22 5.64 -8.67 3.57
N LYS A 23 5.73 -8.87 2.26
CA LYS A 23 6.99 -8.76 1.54
C LYS A 23 6.83 -7.80 0.39
N ALA A 24 7.96 -7.31 -0.12
CA ALA A 24 7.92 -6.34 -1.20
C ALA A 24 7.19 -6.87 -2.42
N GLU A 25 7.36 -8.14 -2.71
CA GLU A 25 6.72 -8.75 -3.89
C GLU A 25 5.31 -9.26 -3.61
N SER A 26 4.81 -9.13 -2.39
CA SER A 26 3.46 -9.57 -2.06
C SER A 26 2.44 -8.79 -2.85
N LYS A 27 1.49 -9.50 -3.44
CA LYS A 27 0.38 -8.86 -4.14
C LYS A 27 -0.77 -8.64 -3.18
N PHE A 28 -1.35 -7.45 -3.25
CA PHE A 28 -2.41 -7.12 -2.29
C PHE A 28 -3.59 -8.09 -2.38
N ILE A 29 -3.99 -8.42 -3.59
CA ILE A 29 -5.16 -9.27 -3.77
C ILE A 29 -4.79 -10.74 -3.66
N ASP A 30 -3.80 -11.18 -4.41
CA ASP A 30 -3.47 -12.60 -4.50
C ASP A 30 -2.79 -13.14 -3.25
N ASP A 31 -1.90 -12.34 -2.67
CA ASP A 31 -1.10 -12.82 -1.55
C ASP A 31 -1.63 -12.37 -0.19
N LEU A 32 -2.18 -11.17 -0.12
CA LEU A 32 -2.64 -10.62 1.15
C LEU A 32 -4.15 -10.70 1.31
N GLY A 33 -4.86 -11.16 0.28
CA GLY A 33 -6.28 -11.41 0.40
C GLY A 33 -7.16 -10.18 0.35
N ALA A 34 -6.66 -9.07 -0.17
CA ALA A 34 -7.47 -7.87 -0.30
C ALA A 34 -8.45 -8.00 -1.47
N ASP A 35 -9.62 -7.39 -1.34
CA ASP A 35 -10.53 -7.28 -2.47
C ASP A 35 -10.57 -5.84 -2.96
N SER A 36 -11.48 -5.54 -3.88
CA SER A 36 -11.54 -4.21 -4.48
C SER A 36 -11.80 -3.12 -3.45
N LEU A 37 -12.69 -3.40 -2.51
CA LEU A 37 -13.00 -2.42 -1.47
C LEU A 37 -11.81 -2.20 -0.55
N ASP A 38 -11.11 -3.29 -0.23
CA ASP A 38 -9.93 -3.19 0.61
C ASP A 38 -8.87 -2.34 -0.08
N LEU A 39 -8.72 -2.50 -1.40
CA LEU A 39 -7.75 -1.69 -2.14
C LEU A 39 -8.09 -0.21 -2.07
N VAL A 40 -9.37 0.13 -2.20
CA VAL A 40 -9.79 1.52 -2.09
C VAL A 40 -9.41 2.07 -0.72
N GLU A 41 -9.68 1.31 0.32
CA GLU A 41 -9.33 1.73 1.67
C GLU A 41 -7.83 1.89 1.85
N LEU A 42 -7.06 0.96 1.27
CA LEU A 42 -5.61 1.04 1.34
C LEU A 42 -5.09 2.29 0.65
N ILE A 43 -5.61 2.57 -0.53
CA ILE A 43 -5.19 3.75 -1.28
C ILE A 43 -5.48 5.03 -0.49
N MET A 44 -6.68 5.12 0.08
CA MET A 44 -7.02 6.28 0.88
C MET A 44 -6.12 6.41 2.11
N ALA A 45 -5.81 5.29 2.74
CA ALA A 45 -4.93 5.31 3.90
C ALA A 45 -3.51 5.74 3.51
N PHE A 46 -3.04 5.29 2.35
CA PHE A 46 -1.73 5.70 1.86
C PHE A 46 -1.71 7.21 1.61
N GLU A 47 -2.75 7.73 0.98
CA GLU A 47 -2.82 9.16 0.71
C GLU A 47 -2.78 9.96 2.00
N ASP A 48 -3.53 9.52 2.99
CA ASP A 48 -3.61 10.21 4.25
C ASP A 48 -2.32 10.12 5.04
N LYS A 49 -1.75 8.92 5.09
CA LYS A 49 -0.56 8.68 5.91
C LYS A 49 0.67 9.37 5.32
N PHE A 50 0.80 9.35 4.01
CA PHE A 50 2.00 9.88 3.35
C PHE A 50 1.80 11.27 2.76
N GLY A 51 0.59 11.80 2.81
CA GLY A 51 0.32 13.15 2.30
C GLY A 51 0.49 13.27 0.81
N ILE A 52 0.07 12.26 0.06
CA ILE A 52 0.19 12.24 -1.41
C ILE A 52 -1.18 12.04 -2.02
N GLU A 53 -1.26 12.24 -3.33
CA GLU A 53 -2.47 11.95 -4.08
C GLU A 53 -2.21 10.81 -5.05
N ILE A 54 -3.13 9.86 -5.08
CA ILE A 54 -3.03 8.72 -5.97
C ILE A 54 -4.25 8.74 -6.88
N SER A 55 -4.03 8.96 -8.17
CA SER A 55 -5.13 8.96 -9.13
C SER A 55 -5.68 7.55 -9.30
N ASP A 56 -6.89 7.46 -9.84
CA ASP A 56 -7.50 6.15 -10.10
C ASP A 56 -6.64 5.34 -11.07
N ASP A 57 -6.09 6.00 -12.08
CA ASP A 57 -5.23 5.33 -13.04
C ASP A 57 -3.99 4.74 -12.37
N ASP A 58 -3.37 5.53 -11.49
CA ASP A 58 -2.18 5.06 -10.79
C ASP A 58 -2.52 3.97 -9.79
N ALA A 59 -3.68 4.08 -9.15
CA ALA A 59 -4.11 3.07 -8.18
C ALA A 59 -4.23 1.70 -8.85
N GLU A 60 -4.69 1.68 -10.09
CA GLU A 60 -4.84 0.42 -10.82
C GLU A 60 -3.50 -0.25 -11.10
N LYS A 61 -2.44 0.54 -11.13
CA LYS A 61 -1.10 0.01 -11.38
C LYS A 61 -0.42 -0.50 -10.12
N ILE A 62 -0.98 -0.19 -8.97
CA ILE A 62 -0.40 -0.61 -7.69
C ILE A 62 -0.92 -2.00 -7.37
N ILE A 63 -0.13 -3.01 -7.69
CA ILE A 63 -0.52 -4.40 -7.54
C ILE A 63 0.22 -5.05 -6.38
N THR A 64 1.50 -4.73 -6.22
CA THR A 64 2.32 -5.32 -5.16
C THR A 64 2.67 -4.26 -4.13
N VAL A 65 3.17 -4.73 -2.98
CA VAL A 65 3.66 -3.84 -1.94
C VAL A 65 4.76 -2.95 -2.50
N LYS A 66 5.65 -3.51 -3.31
CA LYS A 66 6.73 -2.73 -3.90
C LYS A 66 6.19 -1.64 -4.81
N ASP A 67 5.15 -1.94 -5.58
CA ASP A 67 4.55 -0.92 -6.45
C ASP A 67 4.07 0.26 -5.64
N ALA A 68 3.41 -0.01 -4.53
CA ALA A 68 2.92 1.04 -3.65
C ALA A 68 4.07 1.83 -3.05
N LEU A 69 5.09 1.12 -2.60
CA LEU A 69 6.25 1.77 -1.99
C LEU A 69 6.96 2.67 -2.99
N ASP A 70 7.16 2.17 -4.21
CA ASP A 70 7.82 2.96 -5.25
C ASP A 70 7.01 4.22 -5.56
N TYR A 71 5.70 4.08 -5.66
CA TYR A 71 4.85 5.24 -5.95
C TYR A 71 4.95 6.26 -4.82
N ILE A 72 4.90 5.80 -3.59
CA ILE A 72 4.96 6.68 -2.44
C ILE A 72 6.27 7.42 -2.40
N GLU A 73 7.38 6.71 -2.61
CA GLU A 73 8.69 7.34 -2.56
C GLU A 73 8.89 8.32 -3.69
N LYS A 74 8.34 8.00 -4.85
CA LYS A 74 8.46 8.87 -6.01
C LYS A 74 7.67 10.16 -5.84
N ASN A 75 6.56 10.11 -5.15
CA ASN A 75 5.67 11.25 -5.01
C ASN A 75 5.79 11.94 -3.67
N SER A 76 6.57 11.42 -2.76
CA SER A 76 6.78 12.04 -1.47
C SER A 76 7.68 13.26 -1.63
N LYS A 77 7.35 14.31 -0.91
CA LYS A 77 8.10 15.58 -0.98
C LYS A 77 9.14 15.65 0.11
N LYS A 78 9.97 14.69 0.21
CA LYS A 78 10.96 14.72 1.30
C LYS A 78 12.33 14.68 0.76
#